data_4bc63da561fe083712456da6a92c092a
#
_entry.id   4bc63da561fe083712456da6a92c092a
#
_cell.length_a   1.000
_cell.length_b   1.000
_cell.length_c   1.000
_cell.angle_alpha   90.00
_cell.angle_beta   90.00
_cell.angle_gamma   90.00
#
_symmetry.space_group_name_H-M   'P 1'
#
loop_
_entity.id
_entity.type
_entity.pdbx_description
1 polymer ?
#
loop_
_entity_poly.entity_id
_entity_poly.type
_entity_poly.pdbx_seq_one_letter_code
_entity_poly.pdbx_strand_id
1 'polypeptide(L)'
;YLKILKKDKQTEKQVFKPGTAYKIYRVTDDGEELVSQSYSNGNQIKTIDTFITDESGEIMTVKPLRSAKYRIYEVDSANGLHIVKKFIEVEINSKADNYESYVDEDGYTHAIITVTYTNEETYGKLAISKTGQMLMGWDSEKREFIYEDRSLKGAEFEIYAEGDIVTQDNQGDTWFKDGEKVATIFTGEKAEFTSEC
;
A
#
# COMPACT_ATOMS: atom_id res chain seq x y z
N TYR A 1 -22.69 9.31 9.68
CA TYR A 1 -21.25 9.41 9.51
C TYR A 1 -20.77 8.39 8.49
N LEU A 2 -19.64 8.67 7.84
CA LEU A 2 -18.92 7.73 7.02
C LEU A 2 -17.61 7.38 7.72
N LYS A 3 -17.39 6.09 7.94
CA LYS A 3 -16.15 5.52 8.46
C LYS A 3 -15.42 4.83 7.31
N ILE A 4 -14.12 5.08 7.15
CA ILE A 4 -13.26 4.40 6.19
C ILE A 4 -12.25 3.57 6.97
N LEU A 5 -12.13 2.31 6.61
CA LEU A 5 -11.26 1.34 7.24
C LEU A 5 -10.25 0.84 6.20
N LYS A 6 -8.97 0.91 6.51
CA LYS A 6 -7.90 0.45 5.63
C LYS A 6 -7.59 -1.01 5.86
N LYS A 7 -7.47 -1.79 4.76
CA LYS A 7 -7.00 -3.17 4.79
C LYS A 7 -5.84 -3.39 3.82
N ASP A 8 -4.97 -4.29 4.21
CA ASP A 8 -3.96 -4.89 3.35
C ASP A 8 -4.60 -6.01 2.53
N LYS A 9 -4.29 -6.07 1.23
CA LYS A 9 -4.84 -7.07 0.32
C LYS A 9 -4.21 -8.45 0.50
N GLN A 10 -2.93 -8.49 0.83
CA GLN A 10 -2.18 -9.73 0.97
C GLN A 10 -2.51 -10.46 2.27
N THR A 11 -2.60 -9.72 3.37
CA THR A 11 -2.91 -10.29 4.69
C THR A 11 -4.40 -10.32 5.00
N GLU A 12 -5.21 -9.55 4.26
CA GLU A 12 -6.64 -9.28 4.52
C GLU A 12 -6.92 -8.63 5.89
N LYS A 13 -5.87 -8.20 6.58
CA LYS A 13 -5.94 -7.56 7.89
C LYS A 13 -6.09 -6.04 7.79
N GLN A 14 -6.60 -5.47 8.88
CA GLN A 14 -6.64 -4.02 9.03
C GLN A 14 -5.22 -3.46 9.14
N VAL A 15 -4.97 -2.34 8.47
CA VAL A 15 -3.68 -1.65 8.48
C VAL A 15 -3.65 -0.66 9.63
N PHE A 16 -2.83 -0.92 10.65
CA PHE A 16 -2.63 -0.04 11.80
C PHE A 16 -1.50 0.97 11.54
N LYS A 17 -1.69 1.79 10.48
CA LYS A 17 -0.75 2.86 10.10
C LYS A 17 -1.52 4.15 9.82
N PRO A 18 -1.03 5.30 10.36
CA PRO A 18 -1.58 6.60 10.01
C PRO A 18 -1.12 7.05 8.62
N GLY A 19 -1.76 8.10 8.11
CA GLY A 19 -1.26 8.84 6.96
C GLY A 19 -1.88 8.47 5.61
N THR A 20 -2.80 7.49 5.56
CA THR A 20 -3.60 7.29 4.34
C THR A 20 -4.61 8.43 4.22
N ALA A 21 -4.59 9.14 3.11
CA ALA A 21 -5.41 10.33 2.89
C ALA A 21 -6.52 10.09 1.86
N TYR A 22 -7.73 10.53 2.19
CA TYR A 22 -8.92 10.39 1.36
C TYR A 22 -9.57 11.73 1.07
N LYS A 23 -10.06 11.88 -0.17
CA LYS A 23 -11.02 12.93 -0.55
C LYS A 23 -12.37 12.31 -0.84
N ILE A 24 -13.42 12.91 -0.32
CA ILE A 24 -14.80 12.44 -0.45
C ILE A 24 -15.54 13.43 -1.34
N TYR A 25 -16.22 12.93 -2.35
CA TYR A 25 -17.02 13.73 -3.25
C TYR A 25 -18.46 13.28 -3.23
N ARG A 26 -19.40 14.20 -3.15
CA ARG A 26 -20.82 13.95 -3.37
C ARG A 26 -21.08 13.91 -4.88
N VAL A 27 -21.75 12.88 -5.34
CA VAL A 27 -22.18 12.77 -6.75
C VAL A 27 -23.46 13.57 -6.92
N THR A 28 -23.49 14.48 -7.88
CA THR A 28 -24.63 15.34 -8.25
C THR A 28 -24.94 15.19 -9.73
N ASP A 29 -26.04 15.72 -10.19
CA ASP A 29 -26.42 15.71 -11.60
C ASP A 29 -25.42 16.50 -12.48
N ASP A 30 -24.78 17.51 -11.90
CA ASP A 30 -23.79 18.37 -12.59
C ASP A 30 -22.34 17.86 -12.45
N GLY A 31 -22.11 16.75 -11.72
CA GLY A 31 -20.78 16.16 -11.52
C GLY A 31 -20.47 15.78 -10.07
N GLU A 32 -19.28 16.11 -9.62
CA GLU A 32 -18.79 15.78 -8.28
C GLU A 32 -18.50 17.03 -7.45
N GLU A 33 -19.01 17.08 -6.25
CA GLU A 33 -18.80 18.17 -5.28
C GLU A 33 -17.94 17.69 -4.11
N LEU A 34 -16.79 18.35 -3.88
CA LEU A 34 -15.88 18.01 -2.79
C LEU A 34 -16.53 18.25 -1.43
N VAL A 35 -16.52 17.24 -0.58
CA VAL A 35 -17.00 17.33 0.79
C VAL A 35 -15.97 18.08 1.64
N SER A 36 -16.39 19.21 2.20
CA SER A 36 -15.62 20.00 3.15
C SER A 36 -16.40 20.13 4.46
N GLN A 37 -15.74 19.86 5.57
CA GLN A 37 -16.35 19.89 6.90
C GLN A 37 -15.57 20.78 7.84
N SER A 38 -16.30 21.64 8.56
CA SER A 38 -15.71 22.54 9.58
C SER A 38 -16.10 22.07 10.98
N TYR A 39 -15.15 22.09 11.90
CA TYR A 39 -15.34 21.74 13.30
C TYR A 39 -14.61 22.73 14.22
N SER A 40 -15.08 22.82 15.47
CA SER A 40 -14.43 23.64 16.48
C SER A 40 -13.28 22.87 17.12
N ASN A 41 -12.11 23.50 17.20
CA ASN A 41 -10.96 23.01 17.94
C ASN A 41 -10.52 24.09 18.93
N GLY A 42 -11.05 24.04 20.12
CA GLY A 42 -10.92 25.13 21.09
C GLY A 42 -11.58 26.42 20.56
N ASN A 43 -10.82 27.50 20.49
CA ASN A 43 -11.30 28.79 20.00
C ASN A 43 -11.15 28.99 18.48
N GLN A 44 -10.77 27.97 17.73
CA GLN A 44 -10.54 28.03 16.28
C GLN A 44 -11.50 27.13 15.53
N ILE A 45 -12.00 27.60 14.39
CA ILE A 45 -12.72 26.78 13.43
C ILE A 45 -11.70 26.23 12.45
N LYS A 46 -11.60 24.90 12.36
CA LYS A 46 -10.81 24.20 11.35
C LYS A 46 -11.74 23.64 10.29
N THR A 47 -11.32 23.72 9.04
CA THR A 47 -12.00 23.12 7.89
C THR A 47 -11.10 22.07 7.27
N ILE A 48 -11.66 20.89 7.01
CA ILE A 48 -10.99 19.77 6.37
C ILE A 48 -11.75 19.34 5.13
N ASP A 49 -11.03 18.98 4.09
CA ASP A 49 -11.51 18.42 2.84
C ASP A 49 -10.72 17.14 2.47
N THR A 50 -9.72 16.85 3.25
CA THR A 50 -8.88 15.67 3.15
C THR A 50 -8.89 14.95 4.50
N PHE A 51 -9.34 13.72 4.49
CA PHE A 51 -9.54 12.88 5.67
C PHE A 51 -8.37 11.90 5.77
N ILE A 52 -7.63 11.95 6.89
CA ILE A 52 -6.38 11.20 7.07
C ILE A 52 -6.58 10.18 8.19
N THR A 53 -6.19 8.91 7.93
CA THR A 53 -6.25 7.85 8.93
C THR A 53 -5.32 8.14 10.10
N ASP A 54 -5.77 7.77 11.28
CA ASP A 54 -4.95 7.71 12.49
C ASP A 54 -4.16 6.37 12.59
N GLU A 55 -3.55 6.12 13.74
CA GLU A 55 -2.77 4.90 14.00
C GLU A 55 -3.62 3.62 14.01
N SER A 56 -4.93 3.71 14.16
CA SER A 56 -5.84 2.58 14.01
C SER A 56 -6.10 2.21 12.54
N GLY A 57 -5.62 3.02 11.58
CA GLY A 57 -5.89 2.84 10.15
C GLY A 57 -7.32 3.19 9.76
N GLU A 58 -8.01 3.95 10.61
CA GLU A 58 -9.39 4.37 10.42
C GLU A 58 -9.49 5.89 10.28
N ILE A 59 -10.55 6.32 9.65
CA ILE A 59 -11.01 7.71 9.65
C ILE A 59 -12.52 7.76 9.64
N MET A 60 -13.08 8.66 10.41
CA MET A 60 -14.51 8.95 10.40
C MET A 60 -14.74 10.42 10.05
N THR A 61 -15.77 10.70 9.25
CA THR A 61 -16.17 12.09 8.97
C THR A 61 -16.52 12.83 10.26
N VAL A 62 -16.11 14.09 10.36
CA VAL A 62 -16.33 14.89 11.57
C VAL A 62 -17.81 15.20 11.81
N LYS A 63 -18.58 15.29 10.72
CA LYS A 63 -20.03 15.51 10.75
C LYS A 63 -20.76 14.48 9.93
N PRO A 64 -22.03 14.19 10.23
CA PRO A 64 -22.88 13.35 9.39
C PRO A 64 -22.91 13.85 7.95
N LEU A 65 -22.90 12.91 7.02
CA LEU A 65 -23.13 13.18 5.60
C LEU A 65 -24.65 13.07 5.31
N ARG A 66 -25.14 13.89 4.39
CA ARG A 66 -26.53 13.78 3.90
C ARG A 66 -26.71 12.54 3.05
N SER A 67 -27.95 12.06 2.95
CA SER A 67 -28.27 10.96 2.04
C SER A 67 -27.97 11.34 0.60
N ALA A 68 -27.04 10.64 -0.01
CA ALA A 68 -26.59 10.80 -1.41
C ALA A 68 -25.65 9.66 -1.77
N LYS A 69 -25.22 9.61 -3.05
CA LYS A 69 -24.06 8.86 -3.49
C LYS A 69 -22.80 9.65 -3.29
N TYR A 70 -21.75 8.96 -2.85
CA TYR A 70 -20.43 9.53 -2.63
C TYR A 70 -19.37 8.69 -3.31
N ARG A 71 -18.31 9.34 -3.80
CA ARG A 71 -17.08 8.71 -4.26
C ARG A 71 -15.96 9.08 -3.34
N ILE A 72 -15.25 8.06 -2.90
CA ILE A 72 -14.10 8.18 -1.99
C ILE A 72 -12.86 7.89 -2.81
N TYR A 73 -11.99 8.88 -2.92
CA TYR A 73 -10.70 8.78 -3.60
C TYR A 73 -9.61 8.68 -2.56
N GLU A 74 -8.80 7.65 -2.64
CA GLU A 74 -7.54 7.64 -1.93
C GLU A 74 -6.55 8.49 -2.71
N VAL A 75 -5.99 9.51 -2.07
CA VAL A 75 -5.07 10.48 -2.69
C VAL A 75 -3.65 10.32 -2.21
N ASP A 76 -3.45 9.66 -1.07
CA ASP A 76 -2.14 9.25 -0.57
C ASP A 76 -2.29 7.95 0.23
N SER A 77 -1.27 7.12 0.23
CA SER A 77 -1.27 5.82 0.92
C SER A 77 -0.22 5.79 2.02
N ALA A 78 -0.50 5.03 3.08
CA ALA A 78 0.50 4.78 4.12
C ALA A 78 1.75 4.11 3.54
N ASN A 79 2.91 4.37 4.17
CA ASN A 79 4.19 3.80 3.74
C ASN A 79 4.14 2.27 3.61
N GLY A 80 4.71 1.76 2.52
CA GLY A 80 4.75 0.33 2.21
C GLY A 80 3.52 -0.21 1.48
N LEU A 81 2.52 0.64 1.22
CA LEU A 81 1.30 0.28 0.50
C LEU A 81 1.12 1.17 -0.73
N HIS A 82 0.49 0.65 -1.78
CA HIS A 82 0.14 1.44 -2.96
C HIS A 82 -1.34 1.37 -3.31
N ILE A 83 -1.81 2.44 -3.95
CA ILE A 83 -3.22 2.62 -4.32
C ILE A 83 -3.57 1.72 -5.50
N VAL A 84 -4.55 0.83 -5.33
CA VAL A 84 -5.00 -0.08 -6.40
C VAL A 84 -6.33 0.31 -7.02
N LYS A 85 -7.14 1.10 -6.32
CA LYS A 85 -8.46 1.53 -6.80
C LYS A 85 -8.50 3.03 -6.98
N LYS A 86 -9.05 3.49 -8.10
CA LYS A 86 -9.24 4.92 -8.35
C LYS A 86 -10.19 5.54 -7.34
N PHE A 87 -11.32 4.90 -7.07
CA PHE A 87 -12.29 5.31 -6.05
C PHE A 87 -13.18 4.15 -5.61
N ILE A 88 -13.86 4.33 -4.49
CA ILE A 88 -14.98 3.49 -4.05
C ILE A 88 -16.24 4.36 -4.07
N GLU A 89 -17.34 3.81 -4.59
CA GLU A 89 -18.66 4.46 -4.54
C GLU A 89 -19.47 3.89 -3.38
N VAL A 90 -20.11 4.75 -2.60
CA VAL A 90 -20.99 4.37 -1.49
C VAL A 90 -22.26 5.20 -1.54
N GLU A 91 -23.39 4.57 -1.29
CA GLU A 91 -24.67 5.26 -1.12
C GLU A 91 -24.99 5.39 0.37
N ILE A 92 -25.15 6.61 0.84
CA ILE A 92 -25.54 6.93 2.21
C ILE A 92 -27.05 7.16 2.21
N ASN A 93 -27.78 6.21 2.80
CA ASN A 93 -29.21 6.32 2.98
C ASN A 93 -29.65 5.54 4.23
N SER A 94 -30.91 5.71 4.67
CA SER A 94 -31.45 5.03 5.86
C SER A 94 -31.74 3.54 5.69
N LYS A 95 -31.50 2.99 4.50
CA LYS A 95 -31.74 1.57 4.15
C LYS A 95 -30.44 0.84 3.80
N ALA A 96 -29.26 1.44 4.05
CA ALA A 96 -27.99 0.82 3.76
C ALA A 96 -27.77 -0.41 4.63
N ASP A 97 -27.37 -1.53 4.01
CA ASP A 97 -27.16 -2.81 4.71
C ASP A 97 -25.93 -2.82 5.63
N ASN A 98 -25.00 -1.87 5.41
CA ASN A 98 -23.76 -1.70 6.18
C ASN A 98 -23.86 -0.59 7.23
N TYR A 99 -25.06 -0.33 7.71
CA TYR A 99 -25.37 0.68 8.70
C TYR A 99 -25.20 0.14 10.12
N GLU A 100 -24.38 0.85 10.90
CA GLU A 100 -24.24 0.67 12.35
C GLU A 100 -24.77 1.90 13.08
N SER A 101 -25.25 1.75 14.30
CA SER A 101 -25.66 2.88 15.11
C SER A 101 -24.98 2.84 16.48
N TYR A 102 -24.64 4.02 16.98
CA TYR A 102 -24.24 4.21 18.37
C TYR A 102 -24.99 5.39 18.99
N VAL A 103 -25.10 5.36 20.29
CA VAL A 103 -25.67 6.47 21.07
C VAL A 103 -24.52 7.19 21.75
N ASP A 104 -24.43 8.52 21.56
CA ASP A 104 -23.40 9.34 22.21
C ASP A 104 -23.72 9.60 23.70
N GLU A 105 -22.80 10.29 24.39
CA GLU A 105 -22.93 10.63 25.83
C GLU A 105 -24.14 11.54 26.12
N ASP A 106 -24.59 12.31 25.14
CA ASP A 106 -25.75 13.17 25.22
C ASP A 106 -27.07 12.45 24.87
N GLY A 107 -27.01 11.19 24.52
CA GLY A 107 -28.17 10.34 24.19
C GLY A 107 -28.64 10.41 22.73
N TYR A 108 -27.90 11.05 21.84
CA TYR A 108 -28.24 11.09 20.40
C TYR A 108 -27.78 9.83 19.68
N THR A 109 -28.66 9.29 18.84
CA THR A 109 -28.32 8.14 17.99
C THR A 109 -27.66 8.60 16.71
N HIS A 110 -26.48 8.07 16.44
CA HIS A 110 -25.71 8.31 15.25
C HIS A 110 -25.64 7.07 14.36
N ALA A 111 -25.79 7.28 13.05
CA ALA A 111 -25.66 6.26 12.05
C ALA A 111 -24.25 6.30 11.43
N ILE A 112 -23.61 5.14 11.35
CA ILE A 112 -22.29 4.99 10.74
C ILE A 112 -22.39 3.99 9.58
N ILE A 113 -21.89 4.40 8.42
CA ILE A 113 -21.67 3.52 7.28
C ILE A 113 -20.16 3.30 7.19
N THR A 114 -19.74 2.04 7.24
CA THR A 114 -18.33 1.66 7.15
C THR A 114 -18.00 1.19 5.73
N VAL A 115 -16.93 1.76 5.16
CA VAL A 115 -16.38 1.39 3.86
C VAL A 115 -14.96 0.87 4.05
N THR A 116 -14.67 -0.28 3.47
CA THR A 116 -13.32 -0.85 3.50
C THR A 116 -12.56 -0.49 2.23
N TYR A 117 -11.40 0.11 2.42
CA TYR A 117 -10.44 0.41 1.35
C TYR A 117 -9.26 -0.57 1.44
N THR A 118 -8.97 -1.27 0.35
CA THR A 118 -7.93 -2.31 0.31
C THR A 118 -6.82 -1.87 -0.62
N ASN A 119 -5.57 -1.89 -0.13
CA ASN A 119 -4.36 -1.63 -0.91
C ASN A 119 -3.44 -2.85 -0.94
N GLU A 120 -2.50 -2.82 -1.88
CA GLU A 120 -1.45 -3.84 -2.01
C GLU A 120 -0.15 -3.34 -1.38
N GLU A 121 0.65 -4.27 -0.88
CA GLU A 121 2.01 -3.99 -0.44
C GLU A 121 2.87 -3.56 -1.63
N THR A 122 3.82 -2.66 -1.36
CA THR A 122 4.78 -2.21 -2.37
C THR A 122 5.93 -3.21 -2.45
N TYR A 123 6.24 -3.65 -3.66
CA TYR A 123 7.32 -4.60 -3.92
C TYR A 123 8.55 -3.90 -4.49
N GLY A 124 9.72 -4.36 -4.07
CA GLY A 124 11.00 -4.02 -4.68
C GLY A 124 11.33 -4.92 -5.86
N LYS A 125 12.34 -4.53 -6.63
CA LYS A 125 12.92 -5.37 -7.70
C LYS A 125 14.37 -5.64 -7.37
N LEU A 126 14.77 -6.90 -7.44
CA LEU A 126 16.16 -7.33 -7.33
C LEU A 126 16.68 -7.70 -8.70
N ALA A 127 17.78 -7.07 -9.13
CA ALA A 127 18.51 -7.44 -10.33
C ALA A 127 19.91 -7.93 -9.97
N ILE A 128 20.26 -9.13 -10.42
CA ILE A 128 21.58 -9.72 -10.22
C ILE A 128 22.18 -10.04 -11.58
N SER A 129 23.42 -9.59 -11.82
CA SER A 129 24.23 -9.96 -12.97
C SER A 129 25.49 -10.69 -12.54
N LYS A 130 25.92 -11.65 -13.32
CA LYS A 130 27.17 -12.38 -13.09
C LYS A 130 28.06 -12.30 -14.31
N THR A 131 29.27 -11.84 -14.09
CA THR A 131 30.36 -11.88 -15.09
C THR A 131 31.50 -12.72 -14.59
N GLY A 132 32.33 -13.22 -15.49
CA GLY A 132 33.53 -13.95 -15.18
C GLY A 132 34.50 -13.91 -16.35
N GLN A 133 35.78 -14.13 -16.07
CA GLN A 133 36.83 -14.19 -17.08
C GLN A 133 36.79 -15.53 -17.83
N MET A 134 36.74 -15.43 -19.14
CA MET A 134 36.87 -16.60 -20.03
C MET A 134 38.19 -16.54 -20.79
N LEU A 135 38.89 -17.68 -20.83
CA LEU A 135 40.06 -17.81 -21.64
C LEU A 135 39.70 -17.77 -23.13
N MET A 136 40.15 -16.75 -23.84
CA MET A 136 39.89 -16.52 -25.26
C MET A 136 41.01 -17.04 -26.16
N GLY A 137 42.23 -17.20 -25.65
CA GLY A 137 43.35 -17.65 -26.43
C GLY A 137 44.71 -17.47 -25.75
N TRP A 138 45.75 -17.61 -26.57
CA TRP A 138 47.14 -17.42 -26.17
C TRP A 138 47.77 -16.37 -27.09
N ASP A 139 48.35 -15.32 -26.51
CA ASP A 139 49.19 -14.34 -27.23
C ASP A 139 50.64 -14.87 -27.26
N SER A 140 51.07 -15.30 -28.43
CA SER A 140 52.40 -15.90 -28.62
C SER A 140 53.51 -14.84 -28.58
N GLU A 141 53.21 -13.59 -28.86
CA GLU A 141 54.21 -12.48 -28.82
C GLU A 141 54.48 -12.07 -27.39
N LYS A 142 53.43 -11.91 -26.60
CA LYS A 142 53.49 -11.53 -25.19
C LYS A 142 53.70 -12.71 -24.25
N ARG A 143 53.49 -13.95 -24.75
CA ARG A 143 53.55 -15.20 -23.98
C ARG A 143 52.60 -15.20 -22.79
N GLU A 144 51.36 -14.73 -23.00
CA GLU A 144 50.33 -14.67 -21.98
C GLU A 144 48.96 -15.20 -22.48
N PHE A 145 48.13 -15.64 -21.54
CA PHE A 145 46.76 -16.02 -21.86
C PHE A 145 45.89 -14.76 -21.99
N ILE A 146 45.01 -14.77 -22.99
CA ILE A 146 44.05 -13.69 -23.23
C ILE A 146 42.75 -14.07 -22.54
N TYR A 147 42.29 -13.19 -21.64
CA TYR A 147 41.02 -13.35 -20.95
C TYR A 147 40.09 -12.19 -21.31
N GLU A 148 38.80 -12.48 -21.41
CA GLU A 148 37.75 -11.49 -21.56
C GLU A 148 36.68 -11.70 -20.49
N ASP A 149 36.15 -10.62 -19.96
CA ASP A 149 34.99 -10.63 -19.06
C ASP A 149 33.73 -10.92 -19.89
N ARG A 150 33.04 -11.97 -19.55
CA ARG A 150 31.78 -12.36 -20.20
C ARG A 150 30.70 -12.65 -19.18
N SER A 151 29.47 -12.40 -19.60
CA SER A 151 28.27 -12.73 -18.83
C SER A 151 28.15 -14.24 -18.64
N LEU A 152 27.90 -14.69 -17.41
CA LEU A 152 27.78 -16.10 -17.05
C LEU A 152 26.30 -16.45 -16.81
N LYS A 153 25.77 -17.30 -17.72
CA LYS A 153 24.45 -17.92 -17.61
C LYS A 153 24.45 -19.06 -16.62
N GLY A 154 23.35 -19.28 -15.91
CA GLY A 154 23.14 -20.43 -15.04
C GLY A 154 23.87 -20.37 -13.69
N ALA A 155 24.41 -19.19 -13.31
CA ALA A 155 24.94 -19.03 -11.97
C ALA A 155 23.77 -19.00 -10.99
N GLU A 156 23.84 -19.85 -9.96
CA GLU A 156 22.86 -19.98 -8.90
C GLU A 156 23.14 -18.99 -7.77
N PHE A 157 22.10 -18.33 -7.28
CA PHE A 157 22.13 -17.47 -6.12
C PHE A 157 21.03 -17.85 -5.16
N GLU A 158 21.35 -17.97 -3.90
CA GLU A 158 20.39 -18.04 -2.82
C GLU A 158 20.25 -16.66 -2.18
N ILE A 159 19.01 -16.25 -1.96
CA ILE A 159 18.67 -14.97 -1.36
C ILE A 159 18.11 -15.23 0.02
N TYR A 160 18.67 -14.56 1.01
CA TYR A 160 18.28 -14.67 2.41
C TYR A 160 17.81 -13.30 2.92
N ALA A 161 16.86 -13.31 3.84
CA ALA A 161 16.43 -12.11 4.54
C ALA A 161 17.54 -11.62 5.48
N GLU A 162 17.91 -10.34 5.37
CA GLU A 162 18.79 -9.65 6.32
C GLU A 162 17.92 -8.83 7.28
N GLY A 163 17.47 -9.50 8.35
CA GLY A 163 16.45 -9.02 9.26
C GLY A 163 15.04 -9.52 8.91
N ASP A 164 14.12 -9.36 9.86
CA ASP A 164 12.73 -9.77 9.67
C ASP A 164 12.05 -8.90 8.57
N ILE A 165 11.49 -9.54 7.56
CA ILE A 165 10.64 -8.89 6.54
C ILE A 165 9.21 -8.94 7.04
N VAL A 166 8.72 -7.81 7.54
CA VAL A 166 7.41 -7.70 8.18
C VAL A 166 6.31 -7.35 7.20
N THR A 167 5.07 -7.76 7.51
CA THR A 167 3.87 -7.35 6.78
C THR A 167 3.63 -5.85 6.90
N GLN A 168 2.99 -5.24 5.90
CA GLN A 168 2.77 -3.80 5.88
C GLN A 168 1.52 -3.35 6.67
N ASP A 169 0.75 -4.28 7.22
CA ASP A 169 -0.43 -4.00 8.05
C ASP A 169 -0.10 -3.51 9.47
N ASN A 170 1.17 -3.60 9.88
CA ASN A 170 1.66 -3.24 11.22
C ASN A 170 1.06 -4.07 12.36
N GLN A 171 0.72 -5.33 12.08
CA GLN A 171 0.18 -6.26 13.09
C GLN A 171 1.21 -7.26 13.63
N GLY A 172 2.49 -7.10 13.26
CA GLY A 172 3.61 -7.87 13.82
C GLY A 172 3.85 -9.23 13.16
N ASP A 173 3.16 -9.52 12.06
CA ASP A 173 3.47 -10.71 11.26
C ASP A 173 4.72 -10.50 10.41
N THR A 174 5.35 -11.59 10.01
CA THR A 174 6.53 -11.60 9.14
C THR A 174 6.30 -12.48 7.93
N TRP A 175 6.75 -11.99 6.76
CA TRP A 175 6.85 -12.81 5.56
C TRP A 175 8.04 -13.76 5.65
N PHE A 176 9.18 -13.25 6.12
CA PHE A 176 10.42 -14.01 6.33
C PHE A 176 11.12 -13.52 7.59
N LYS A 177 11.73 -14.43 8.31
CA LYS A 177 12.56 -14.12 9.49
C LYS A 177 14.00 -13.88 9.09
N ASP A 178 14.74 -13.19 9.96
CA ASP A 178 16.18 -13.00 9.82
C ASP A 178 16.91 -14.32 9.52
N GLY A 179 17.72 -14.32 8.46
CA GLY A 179 18.45 -15.50 7.97
C GLY A 179 17.61 -16.54 7.22
N GLU A 180 16.29 -16.32 7.05
CA GLU A 180 15.43 -17.23 6.28
C GLU A 180 15.68 -17.10 4.77
N LYS A 181 15.70 -18.24 4.06
CA LYS A 181 15.85 -18.25 2.61
C LYS A 181 14.57 -17.76 1.92
N VAL A 182 14.68 -16.63 1.21
CA VAL A 182 13.59 -16.02 0.45
C VAL A 182 13.40 -16.66 -0.90
N ALA A 183 14.51 -16.90 -1.64
CA ALA A 183 14.47 -17.46 -2.98
C ALA A 183 15.77 -18.11 -3.39
N THR A 184 15.69 -19.00 -4.41
CA THR A 184 16.84 -19.45 -5.21
C THR A 184 16.61 -19.01 -6.65
N ILE A 185 17.57 -18.32 -7.24
CA ILE A 185 17.48 -17.75 -8.58
C ILE A 185 18.70 -18.11 -9.43
N PHE A 186 18.50 -18.07 -10.75
CA PHE A 186 19.55 -18.41 -11.71
C PHE A 186 19.71 -17.27 -12.72
N THR A 187 20.96 -16.94 -13.09
CA THR A 187 21.19 -16.00 -14.19
C THR A 187 20.68 -16.56 -15.52
N GLY A 188 19.91 -15.73 -16.24
CA GLY A 188 19.32 -16.07 -17.54
C GLY A 188 20.30 -15.96 -18.71
N GLU A 189 19.78 -15.87 -19.94
CA GLU A 189 20.60 -15.81 -21.18
C GLU A 189 21.52 -14.60 -21.25
N LYS A 190 21.16 -13.49 -20.57
CA LYS A 190 21.97 -12.27 -20.44
C LYS A 190 22.80 -12.22 -19.18
N ALA A 191 22.88 -13.32 -18.43
CA ALA A 191 23.47 -13.40 -17.09
C ALA A 191 22.88 -12.40 -16.08
N GLU A 192 21.62 -12.04 -16.28
CA GLU A 192 20.85 -11.13 -15.41
C GLU A 192 19.61 -11.87 -14.91
N PHE A 193 19.26 -11.59 -13.67
CA PHE A 193 17.99 -11.96 -13.06
C PHE A 193 17.32 -10.72 -12.52
N THR A 194 16.03 -10.56 -12.77
CA THR A 194 15.21 -9.51 -12.18
C THR A 194 13.96 -10.15 -11.63
N SER A 195 13.65 -9.93 -10.35
CA SER A 195 12.41 -10.34 -9.73
C SER A 195 11.71 -9.17 -9.06
N GLU A 196 10.41 -9.29 -8.89
CA GLU A 196 9.63 -8.44 -8.00
C GLU A 196 9.58 -9.14 -6.64
N CYS A 197 10.05 -8.46 -5.58
CA CYS A 197 10.04 -8.95 -4.21
C CYS A 197 8.91 -8.28 -3.45
#